data_c483f2b1e0ad8bf9edd0c580e41f0f79
#
_entry.id   c483f2b1e0ad8bf9edd0c580e41f0f79
#
_cell.length_a   1.000
_cell.length_b   1.000
_cell.length_c   1.000
_cell.angle_alpha   90.00
_cell.angle_beta   90.00
_cell.angle_gamma   90.00
#
_symmetry.space_group_name_H-M   'P 1'
#
loop_
_entity.id
_entity.type
_entity.pdbx_description
1 polymer ?
#
loop_
_entity_poly.entity_id
_entity_poly.type
_entity_poly.pdbx_seq_one_letter_code
_entity_poly.pdbx_strand_id
1 'polypeptide(L)'
;LFHITETPNPMIEKLLVNSGNIFNTTGQNLSYKEKLLLSDFLPNRLESFFRYDGSLTTPGCGEAVVWTVFEKSIGISNDQLERFKNVHDTEGHELTHNYRHLQPLNSRNLIYVQGSNENSGAFSQTFSVSLMLVAVMIARFAY
;
A
#
# COMPACT_ATOMS: atom_id res chain seq x y z
N LEU A 1 1.75 0.60 -6.07
CA LEU A 1 2.14 0.91 -7.45
C LEU A 1 1.16 0.27 -8.42
N PHE A 2 0.94 0.92 -9.58
CA PHE A 2 0.12 0.39 -10.66
C PHE A 2 0.95 0.21 -11.93
N HIS A 3 0.52 -0.71 -12.79
CA HIS A 3 1.00 -0.84 -14.16
C HIS A 3 -0.20 -0.95 -15.10
N ILE A 4 -0.03 -0.51 -16.33
CA ILE A 4 -1.11 -0.54 -17.32
C ILE A 4 -1.35 -1.96 -17.81
N THR A 5 -2.63 -2.34 -17.87
CA THR A 5 -3.12 -3.62 -18.39
C THR A 5 -4.20 -3.39 -19.45
N GLU A 6 -4.39 -4.36 -20.33
CA GLU A 6 -5.46 -4.31 -21.33
C GLU A 6 -6.83 -4.55 -20.67
N THR A 7 -6.87 -5.37 -19.62
CA THR A 7 -8.11 -5.71 -18.91
C THR A 7 -8.32 -4.79 -17.71
N PRO A 8 -9.55 -4.30 -17.49
CA PRO A 8 -9.89 -3.52 -16.32
C PRO A 8 -9.69 -4.32 -15.03
N ASN A 9 -9.23 -3.64 -13.99
CA ASN A 9 -9.16 -4.21 -12.64
C ASN A 9 -10.56 -4.19 -12.00
N PRO A 10 -11.14 -5.36 -11.64
CA PRO A 10 -12.50 -5.42 -11.12
C PRO A 10 -12.69 -4.65 -9.82
N MET A 11 -11.66 -4.55 -8.97
CA MET A 11 -11.76 -3.83 -7.70
C MET A 11 -11.72 -2.32 -7.89
N ILE A 12 -10.86 -1.86 -8.80
CA ILE A 12 -10.85 -0.44 -9.21
C ILE A 12 -12.16 -0.08 -9.87
N GLU A 13 -12.72 -0.97 -10.70
CA GLU A 13 -14.02 -0.76 -11.32
C GLU A 13 -15.15 -0.60 -10.28
N LYS A 14 -15.20 -1.43 -9.25
CA LYS A 14 -16.14 -1.27 -8.14
C LYS A 14 -16.03 0.09 -7.46
N LEU A 15 -14.79 0.56 -7.23
CA LEU A 15 -14.54 1.88 -6.66
C LEU A 15 -15.09 2.98 -7.58
N LEU A 16 -14.79 2.90 -8.88
CA LEU A 16 -15.13 3.93 -9.86
C LEU A 16 -16.62 3.99 -10.18
N VAL A 17 -17.30 2.84 -10.32
CA VAL A 17 -18.75 2.78 -10.60
C VAL A 17 -19.55 3.34 -9.44
N ASN A 18 -19.18 3.02 -8.22
CA ASN A 18 -19.89 3.51 -7.03
C ASN A 18 -19.59 4.97 -6.69
N SER A 19 -18.49 5.52 -7.21
CA SER A 19 -18.13 6.92 -6.94
C SER A 19 -19.00 7.94 -7.71
N GLY A 20 -19.60 7.54 -8.83
CA GLY A 20 -20.48 8.41 -9.62
C GLY A 20 -19.80 9.76 -9.94
N ASN A 21 -20.54 10.86 -9.75
CA ASN A 21 -20.01 12.21 -9.94
C ASN A 21 -19.28 12.80 -8.73
N ILE A 22 -19.04 12.00 -7.68
CA ILE A 22 -18.44 12.50 -6.42
C ILE A 22 -17.00 13.01 -6.64
N PHE A 23 -16.30 12.50 -7.64
CA PHE A 23 -14.96 12.97 -8.01
C PHE A 23 -14.91 14.46 -8.35
N ASN A 24 -16.04 15.04 -8.74
CA ASN A 24 -16.13 16.43 -9.14
C ASN A 24 -16.95 17.28 -8.13
N THR A 25 -17.21 16.74 -6.93
CA THR A 25 -18.04 17.42 -5.93
C THR A 25 -17.34 17.40 -4.57
N THR A 26 -16.82 18.55 -4.17
CA THR A 26 -16.13 18.72 -2.89
C THR A 26 -17.11 18.65 -1.71
N GLY A 27 -16.69 18.03 -0.61
CA GLY A 27 -17.44 17.95 0.63
C GLY A 27 -18.60 16.95 0.64
N GLN A 28 -18.77 16.17 -0.42
CA GLN A 28 -19.74 15.08 -0.42
C GLN A 28 -19.13 13.77 0.08
N ASN A 29 -19.96 13.01 0.80
CA ASN A 29 -19.61 11.67 1.26
C ASN A 29 -20.45 10.65 0.50
N LEU A 30 -19.81 9.57 0.08
CA LEU A 30 -20.46 8.43 -0.54
C LEU A 30 -20.36 7.21 0.36
N SER A 31 -21.51 6.58 0.60
CA SER A 31 -21.56 5.28 1.26
C SER A 31 -21.61 4.18 0.23
N TYR A 32 -20.63 3.30 0.26
CA TYR A 32 -20.64 2.11 -0.60
C TYR A 32 -21.64 1.09 -0.08
N LYS A 33 -22.49 0.58 -0.95
CA LYS A 33 -23.46 -0.49 -0.62
C LYS A 33 -22.78 -1.83 -0.43
N GLU A 34 -21.70 -2.05 -1.17
CA GLU A 34 -20.89 -3.26 -1.10
C GLU A 34 -19.68 -3.07 -0.20
N LYS A 35 -19.29 -4.13 0.48
CA LYS A 35 -18.07 -4.12 1.29
C LYS A 35 -16.85 -4.06 0.39
N LEU A 36 -16.01 -3.04 0.57
CA LEU A 36 -14.68 -2.95 -0.01
C LEU A 36 -13.67 -3.43 1.02
N LEU A 37 -12.88 -4.43 0.66
CA LEU A 37 -11.78 -4.89 1.50
C LEU A 37 -10.49 -4.21 1.04
N LEU A 38 -9.72 -3.65 1.97
CA LEU A 38 -8.42 -3.06 1.64
C LEU A 38 -7.44 -4.08 1.04
N SER A 39 -7.57 -5.36 1.44
CA SER A 39 -6.78 -6.45 0.85
C SER A 39 -6.96 -6.60 -0.67
N ASP A 40 -8.13 -6.23 -1.18
CA ASP A 40 -8.43 -6.34 -2.62
C ASP A 40 -7.66 -5.31 -3.46
N PHE A 41 -7.11 -4.27 -2.80
CA PHE A 41 -6.26 -3.23 -3.40
C PHE A 41 -4.77 -3.51 -3.19
N LEU A 42 -4.41 -4.68 -2.68
CA LEU A 42 -3.04 -5.10 -2.53
C LEU A 42 -2.64 -6.07 -3.65
N PRO A 43 -1.35 -6.15 -4.01
CA PRO A 43 -0.90 -7.16 -4.96
C PRO A 43 -1.05 -8.57 -4.35
N ASN A 44 -1.17 -9.58 -5.21
CA ASN A 44 -1.33 -10.97 -4.78
C ASN A 44 -0.11 -11.53 -4.00
N ARG A 45 1.05 -10.88 -4.15
CA ARG A 45 2.30 -11.26 -3.48
C ARG A 45 2.80 -10.06 -2.68
N LEU A 46 2.89 -10.23 -1.37
CA LEU A 46 3.24 -9.18 -0.40
C LEU A 46 4.64 -9.39 0.22
N GLU A 47 5.33 -10.46 -0.16
CA GLU A 47 6.56 -10.91 0.49
C GLU A 47 7.75 -10.01 0.19
N SER A 48 7.75 -9.34 -0.99
CA SER A 48 8.82 -8.43 -1.38
C SER A 48 8.34 -7.00 -1.37
N PHE A 49 9.01 -6.17 -0.61
CA PHE A 49 8.66 -4.77 -0.45
C PHE A 49 9.82 -3.91 0.01
N PHE A 50 9.71 -2.62 -0.25
CA PHE A 50 10.58 -1.58 0.31
C PHE A 50 9.88 -0.93 1.51
N ARG A 51 10.64 -0.63 2.57
CA ARG A 51 10.16 0.08 3.75
C ARG A 51 11.11 1.20 4.14
N TYR A 52 10.55 2.36 4.44
CA TYR A 52 11.31 3.52 4.87
C TYR A 52 10.44 4.51 5.65
N ASP A 53 11.09 5.30 6.49
CA ASP A 53 10.44 6.41 7.20
C ASP A 53 10.29 7.60 6.25
N GLY A 54 9.10 8.20 6.26
CA GLY A 54 8.77 9.30 5.37
C GLY A 54 7.69 10.22 5.97
N SER A 55 6.97 10.88 5.10
CA SER A 55 6.02 11.91 5.48
C SER A 55 4.65 11.72 4.82
N LEU A 56 3.68 12.46 5.29
CA LEU A 56 2.49 12.74 4.51
C LEU A 56 2.88 13.48 3.23
N THR A 57 2.11 13.26 2.15
CA THR A 57 2.31 13.90 0.84
C THR A 57 1.38 15.09 0.61
N THR A 58 0.52 15.40 1.57
CA THR A 58 -0.37 16.54 1.58
C THR A 58 0.19 17.68 2.43
N PRO A 59 -0.32 18.92 2.30
CA PRO A 59 0.13 20.08 3.08
C PRO A 59 0.21 19.80 4.58
N GLY A 60 1.30 20.29 5.19
CA GLY A 60 1.75 19.94 6.52
C GLY A 60 2.88 18.91 6.49
N CYS A 61 2.92 18.02 5.53
CA CYS A 61 4.00 17.06 5.22
C CYS A 61 4.64 16.43 6.46
N GLY A 62 3.83 16.11 7.49
CA GLY A 62 4.30 15.58 8.78
C GLY A 62 5.11 14.28 8.61
N GLU A 63 6.30 14.23 9.20
CA GLU A 63 7.24 13.11 9.13
C GLU A 63 6.89 12.02 10.17
N ALA A 64 5.75 11.36 10.00
CA ALA A 64 5.25 10.34 10.92
C ALA A 64 4.73 9.10 10.19
N VAL A 65 5.20 8.85 8.95
CA VAL A 65 4.69 7.78 8.11
C VAL A 65 5.77 6.74 7.86
N VAL A 66 5.45 5.48 8.14
CA VAL A 66 6.27 4.35 7.70
C VAL A 66 5.71 3.85 6.36
N TRP A 67 6.43 4.13 5.28
CA TRP A 67 6.04 3.70 3.95
C TRP A 67 6.39 2.25 3.70
N THR A 68 5.43 1.51 3.13
CA THR A 68 5.66 0.18 2.59
C THR A 68 5.25 0.18 1.12
N VAL A 69 6.21 -0.08 0.24
CA VAL A 69 6.00 -0.10 -1.21
C VAL A 69 6.27 -1.50 -1.71
N PHE A 70 5.22 -2.20 -2.10
CA PHE A 70 5.34 -3.56 -2.63
C PHE A 70 6.06 -3.55 -3.98
N GLU A 71 6.92 -4.54 -4.19
CA GLU A 71 7.64 -4.75 -5.45
C GLU A 71 6.66 -5.08 -6.58
N LYS A 72 5.66 -5.91 -6.28
CA LYS A 72 4.60 -6.22 -7.25
C LYS A 72 3.60 -5.08 -7.33
N SER A 73 3.33 -4.65 -8.54
CA SER A 73 2.31 -3.65 -8.84
C SER A 73 0.97 -4.30 -9.17
N ILE A 74 -0.09 -3.51 -9.11
CA ILE A 74 -1.46 -3.90 -9.42
C ILE A 74 -1.79 -3.40 -10.82
N GLY A 75 -2.52 -4.20 -11.60
CA GLY A 75 -3.00 -3.79 -12.92
C GLY A 75 -4.07 -2.71 -12.82
N ILE A 76 -4.03 -1.76 -13.76
CA ILE A 76 -5.07 -0.78 -14.01
C ILE A 76 -5.21 -0.58 -15.51
N SER A 77 -6.43 -0.54 -16.06
CA SER A 77 -6.61 -0.22 -17.48
C SER A 77 -6.44 1.26 -17.76
N ASN A 78 -6.14 1.61 -19.02
CA ASN A 78 -6.06 3.00 -19.45
C ASN A 78 -7.36 3.76 -19.17
N ASP A 79 -8.52 3.14 -19.45
CA ASP A 79 -9.82 3.79 -19.23
C ASP A 79 -10.07 4.07 -17.74
N GLN A 80 -9.68 3.14 -16.86
CA GLN A 80 -9.75 3.37 -15.42
C GLN A 80 -8.81 4.49 -14.97
N LEU A 81 -7.60 4.53 -15.50
CA LEU A 81 -6.63 5.59 -15.18
C LEU A 81 -7.14 6.96 -15.64
N GLU A 82 -7.70 7.06 -16.85
CA GLU A 82 -8.25 8.32 -17.36
C GLU A 82 -9.40 8.84 -16.48
N ARG A 83 -10.24 7.95 -15.92
CA ARG A 83 -11.27 8.37 -14.95
C ARG A 83 -10.71 8.99 -13.69
N PHE A 84 -9.54 8.57 -13.22
CA PHE A 84 -8.83 9.22 -12.10
C PHE A 84 -8.20 10.56 -12.52
N LYS A 85 -7.72 10.68 -13.74
CA LYS A 85 -7.14 11.94 -14.24
C LYS A 85 -8.20 13.02 -14.47
N ASN A 86 -9.42 12.62 -14.79
CA ASN A 86 -10.54 13.54 -15.03
C ASN A 86 -11.20 14.04 -13.73
N VAL A 87 -10.46 14.08 -12.61
CA VAL A 87 -10.93 14.69 -11.38
C VAL A 87 -10.64 16.19 -11.40
N HIS A 88 -11.64 16.99 -11.02
CA HIS A 88 -11.55 18.44 -11.00
C HIS A 88 -11.64 19.00 -9.59
N ASP A 89 -11.10 20.18 -9.39
CA ASP A 89 -11.26 20.96 -8.18
C ASP A 89 -12.64 21.67 -8.13
N THR A 90 -12.87 22.46 -7.09
CA THR A 90 -14.11 23.24 -6.93
C THR A 90 -14.31 24.33 -7.96
N GLU A 91 -13.26 24.73 -8.66
CA GLU A 91 -13.29 25.77 -9.68
C GLU A 91 -13.39 25.19 -11.10
N GLY A 92 -13.41 23.86 -11.20
CA GLY A 92 -13.51 23.13 -12.45
C GLY A 92 -12.17 22.92 -13.17
N HIS A 93 -11.05 23.16 -12.52
CA HIS A 93 -9.73 22.87 -13.08
C HIS A 93 -9.37 21.41 -12.82
N GLU A 94 -8.71 20.77 -13.79
CA GLU A 94 -8.18 19.42 -13.62
C GLU A 94 -7.20 19.37 -12.46
N LEU A 95 -7.34 18.37 -11.58
CA LEU A 95 -6.42 18.10 -10.48
C LEU A 95 -5.13 17.48 -11.00
N THR A 96 -4.31 18.30 -11.65
CA THR A 96 -2.94 17.98 -12.04
C THR A 96 -1.98 18.49 -10.98
N HIS A 97 -0.76 17.98 -10.95
CA HIS A 97 0.29 18.44 -10.01
C HIS A 97 -0.07 18.34 -8.51
N ASN A 98 -0.97 17.43 -8.15
CA ASN A 98 -1.42 17.19 -6.79
C ASN A 98 -0.52 16.19 -6.01
N TYR A 99 0.76 16.15 -6.32
CA TYR A 99 1.76 15.29 -5.69
C TYR A 99 2.89 16.12 -5.06
N ARG A 100 3.42 15.64 -3.96
CA ARG A 100 4.60 16.22 -3.34
C ARG A 100 5.84 15.92 -4.19
N HIS A 101 6.69 16.92 -4.41
CA HIS A 101 7.98 16.71 -5.05
C HIS A 101 8.83 15.68 -4.29
N LEU A 102 9.66 14.97 -5.04
CA LEU A 102 10.58 14.01 -4.46
C LEU A 102 11.49 14.68 -3.44
N GLN A 103 11.66 14.04 -2.31
CA GLN A 103 12.53 14.49 -1.22
C GLN A 103 13.81 13.67 -1.22
N PRO A 104 14.96 14.27 -0.92
CA PRO A 104 16.21 13.53 -0.83
C PRO A 104 16.15 12.48 0.28
N LEU A 105 16.81 11.37 0.08
CA LEU A 105 16.82 10.27 1.06
C LEU A 105 17.51 10.69 2.37
N ASN A 106 18.51 11.57 2.31
CA ASN A 106 19.34 11.99 3.45
C ASN A 106 19.89 10.77 4.20
N SER A 107 19.78 10.78 5.55
CA SER A 107 20.22 9.68 6.42
C SER A 107 19.15 8.58 6.63
N ARG A 108 18.04 8.61 5.90
CA ARG A 108 17.00 7.61 6.05
C ARG A 108 17.43 6.26 5.53
N ASN A 109 17.10 5.21 6.27
CA ASN A 109 17.34 3.84 5.85
C ASN A 109 16.23 3.38 4.92
N LEU A 110 16.63 2.82 3.77
CA LEU A 110 15.72 2.09 2.88
C LEU A 110 15.95 0.60 3.10
N ILE A 111 14.94 -0.08 3.63
CA ILE A 111 14.96 -1.53 3.87
C ILE A 111 14.27 -2.21 2.70
N TYR A 112 14.94 -3.16 2.07
CA TYR A 112 14.32 -4.06 1.10
C TYR A 112 14.15 -5.44 1.73
N VAL A 113 12.93 -5.92 1.77
CA VAL A 113 12.58 -7.29 2.17
C VAL A 113 12.30 -8.07 0.90
N GLN A 114 13.03 -9.15 0.71
CA GLN A 114 12.85 -10.06 -0.39
C GLN A 114 12.13 -11.32 0.10
N GLY A 115 11.01 -11.65 -0.52
CA GLY A 115 10.33 -12.92 -0.27
C GLY A 115 11.17 -14.11 -0.72
N SER A 116 11.16 -15.18 0.06
CA SER A 116 11.76 -16.43 -0.37
C SER A 116 11.00 -16.99 -1.59
N ASN A 117 11.72 -17.30 -2.65
CA ASN A 117 11.15 -18.12 -3.71
C ASN A 117 10.87 -19.51 -3.12
N GLU A 118 9.65 -19.99 -3.19
CA GLU A 118 9.24 -21.31 -2.68
C GLU A 118 10.03 -22.49 -3.31
N ASN A 119 10.90 -22.22 -4.28
CA ASN A 119 11.78 -23.20 -4.90
C ASN A 119 13.18 -23.34 -4.24
N SER A 120 13.48 -22.54 -3.21
CA SER A 120 14.67 -22.77 -2.39
C SER A 120 14.28 -23.79 -1.33
N GLY A 121 14.73 -25.01 -1.49
CA GLY A 121 14.41 -26.14 -0.62
C GLY A 121 14.40 -25.76 0.85
N ALA A 122 13.37 -26.16 1.55
CA ALA A 122 13.07 -25.84 2.92
C ALA A 122 14.33 -25.94 3.82
N PHE A 123 14.91 -24.81 4.15
CA PHE A 123 15.72 -24.72 5.35
C PHE A 123 14.74 -24.67 6.51
N SER A 124 14.28 -25.86 6.92
CA SER A 124 13.54 -26.02 8.16
C SER A 124 14.47 -25.63 9.31
N GLN A 125 14.40 -24.37 9.74
CA GLN A 125 14.89 -24.05 11.08
C GLN A 125 13.91 -24.66 12.05
N THR A 126 14.19 -25.91 12.41
CA THR A 126 13.63 -26.52 13.62
C THR A 126 14.19 -25.73 14.81
N PHE A 127 13.45 -24.71 15.25
CA PHE A 127 13.68 -24.14 16.57
C PHE A 127 13.42 -25.26 17.56
N SER A 128 14.50 -25.77 18.15
CA SER A 128 14.41 -26.80 19.15
C SER A 128 13.57 -26.28 20.31
N VAL A 129 12.46 -26.94 20.60
CA VAL A 129 11.54 -26.61 21.70
C VAL A 129 12.26 -26.55 23.05
N SER A 130 13.46 -27.15 23.15
CA SER A 130 14.34 -27.10 24.32
C SER A 130 14.80 -25.68 24.68
N LEU A 131 14.97 -24.77 23.72
CA LEU A 131 15.41 -23.38 24.01
C LEU A 131 14.28 -22.54 24.62
N MET A 132 13.02 -22.80 24.26
CA MET A 132 11.88 -22.11 24.87
C MET A 132 11.62 -22.52 26.33
N LEU A 133 11.89 -23.75 26.71
CA LEU A 133 11.73 -24.20 28.10
C LEU A 133 12.76 -23.59 29.03
N VAL A 134 13.98 -23.31 28.54
CA VAL A 134 15.02 -22.62 29.34
C VAL A 134 14.66 -21.16 29.57
N ALA A 135 14.10 -20.47 28.60
CA ALA A 135 13.68 -19.06 28.74
C ALA A 135 12.51 -18.92 29.75
N VAL A 136 11.58 -19.85 29.78
CA VAL A 136 10.44 -19.83 30.71
C VAL A 136 10.90 -20.19 32.16
N MET A 137 11.91 -21.02 32.32
CA MET A 137 12.45 -21.33 33.69
C MET A 137 13.25 -20.16 34.27
N ILE A 138 14.01 -19.41 33.45
CA ILE A 138 14.76 -18.24 33.95
C ILE A 138 13.80 -17.10 34.36
N ALA A 139 12.66 -16.93 33.71
CA ALA A 139 11.67 -15.92 34.08
C ALA A 139 10.94 -16.24 35.41
N ARG A 140 10.95 -17.48 35.90
CA ARG A 140 10.34 -17.86 37.19
C ARG A 140 11.25 -17.70 38.40
N PHE A 141 12.55 -17.48 38.22
CA PHE A 141 13.49 -17.27 39.32
C PHE A 141 13.89 -15.79 39.53
N ALA A 142 13.28 -14.85 38.81
CA ALA A 142 13.54 -13.40 38.91
C ALA A 142 12.40 -12.62 39.60
N TYR A 143 11.54 -13.31 40.39
CA TYR A 143 10.57 -12.66 41.29
C TYR A 143 10.65 -13.25 42.69
#